data_19b25f3a67245b055af9ef7530451fdf
#
_entry.id   19b25f3a67245b055af9ef7530451fdf
#
_cell.length_a   1.000
_cell.length_b   1.000
_cell.length_c   1.000
_cell.angle_alpha   90.00
_cell.angle_beta   90.00
_cell.angle_gamma   90.00
#
_symmetry.space_group_name_H-M   'P 1'
#
loop_
_entity.id
_entity.type
_entity.pdbx_description
1 polymer ?
#
loop_
_entity_poly.entity_id
_entity_poly.type
_entity_poly.pdbx_seq_one_letter_code
_entity_poly.pdbx_strand_id
1 'polypeptide(L)'
;MLLEVHRDQVRLPDGTQAAREYIRHPGAVAIVPLFDDGRVLLERQFRYPHRREFIEIPAGKVDHGEPHLGTAKRELLEETGYAAAEWTRLCVIHTAIAYTDEAIELYLAKKLTLGERKLDAGEFLEVFSLPFEEAVDMIREGKITDAKTVSALLWVERWVKRR
;
A
#
# COMPACT_ATOMS: atom_id res chain seq x y z
N MET A 1 19.78 1.43 -8.38
CA MET A 1 19.66 0.45 -7.27
C MET A 1 18.34 0.71 -6.60
N LEU A 2 17.56 -0.31 -6.27
CA LEU A 2 16.21 -0.16 -5.71
C LEU A 2 16.22 0.34 -4.26
N LEU A 3 17.21 -0.05 -3.46
CA LEU A 3 17.29 0.24 -2.04
C LEU A 3 18.45 1.17 -1.73
N GLU A 4 18.19 2.19 -0.91
CA GLU A 4 19.20 3.07 -0.34
C GLU A 4 19.50 2.61 1.10
N VAL A 5 20.59 1.85 1.26
CA VAL A 5 21.00 1.28 2.56
C VAL A 5 22.00 2.22 3.22
N HIS A 6 21.70 2.62 4.45
CA HIS A 6 22.52 3.48 5.29
C HIS A 6 23.12 2.71 6.46
N ARG A 7 24.27 3.20 6.94
CA ARG A 7 24.91 2.73 8.17
C ARG A 7 25.49 3.90 8.93
N ASP A 8 24.85 4.23 10.06
CA ASP A 8 25.21 5.35 10.92
C ASP A 8 25.91 4.87 12.20
N GLN A 9 26.87 5.65 12.68
CA GLN A 9 27.41 5.51 14.03
C GLN A 9 26.57 6.39 14.96
N VAL A 10 25.93 5.78 15.94
CA VAL A 10 25.04 6.49 16.88
C VAL A 10 25.57 6.37 18.31
N ARG A 11 25.32 7.38 19.13
CA ARG A 11 25.55 7.33 20.57
C ARG A 11 24.28 6.81 21.26
N LEU A 12 24.42 5.76 22.03
CA LEU A 12 23.35 5.18 22.84
C LEU A 12 23.08 6.02 24.11
N PRO A 13 21.90 5.84 24.77
CA PRO A 13 21.55 6.56 26.00
C PRO A 13 22.54 6.36 27.16
N ASP A 14 23.26 5.24 27.19
CA ASP A 14 24.32 4.94 28.18
C ASP A 14 25.69 5.57 27.84
N GLY A 15 25.76 6.31 26.71
CA GLY A 15 26.98 6.96 26.23
C GLY A 15 27.87 6.09 25.33
N THR A 16 27.58 4.81 25.18
CA THR A 16 28.33 3.91 24.28
C THR A 16 28.02 4.21 22.80
N GLN A 17 28.85 3.71 21.89
CA GLN A 17 28.64 3.83 20.45
C GLN A 17 28.16 2.51 19.86
N ALA A 18 27.26 2.60 18.87
CA ALA A 18 26.79 1.45 18.11
C ALA A 18 26.51 1.85 16.66
N ALA A 19 26.62 0.87 15.76
CA ALA A 19 26.17 1.04 14.39
C ALA A 19 24.65 0.79 14.28
N ARG A 20 23.99 1.53 13.39
CA ARG A 20 22.60 1.30 12.97
C ARG A 20 22.58 1.21 11.46
N GLU A 21 21.98 0.14 10.96
CA GLU A 21 21.76 -0.06 9.53
C GLU A 21 20.26 0.04 9.25
N TYR A 22 19.91 0.77 8.21
CA TYR A 22 18.52 0.96 7.82
C TYR A 22 18.40 1.29 6.34
N ILE A 23 17.18 1.13 5.81
CA ILE A 23 16.82 1.50 4.44
C ILE A 23 16.12 2.85 4.50
N ARG A 24 16.58 3.79 3.68
CA ARG A 24 15.90 5.06 3.45
C ARG A 24 14.87 4.89 2.34
N HIS A 25 13.66 5.39 2.59
CA HIS A 25 12.53 5.20 1.68
C HIS A 25 11.83 6.54 1.38
N PRO A 26 11.45 6.84 0.12
CA PRO A 26 10.78 8.10 -0.23
C PRO A 26 9.37 8.24 0.35
N GLY A 27 8.82 7.20 0.94
CA GLY A 27 7.43 7.07 1.31
C GLY A 27 6.63 6.36 0.24
N ALA A 28 5.42 5.95 0.59
CA ALA A 28 4.50 5.28 -0.31
C ALA A 28 3.05 5.65 0.00
N VAL A 29 2.17 5.30 -0.90
CA VAL A 29 0.72 5.35 -0.74
C VAL A 29 0.11 3.98 -0.99
N ALA A 30 -1.04 3.70 -0.38
CA ALA A 30 -1.84 2.53 -0.71
C ALA A 30 -3.32 2.88 -0.68
N ILE A 31 -4.09 2.26 -1.56
CA ILE A 31 -5.46 2.67 -1.85
C ILE A 31 -6.41 1.50 -1.64
N VAL A 32 -7.53 1.72 -0.95
CA VAL A 32 -8.68 0.81 -0.93
C VAL A 32 -9.70 1.31 -1.94
N PRO A 33 -9.74 0.77 -3.16
CA PRO A 33 -10.72 1.17 -4.16
C PRO A 33 -12.03 0.40 -3.90
N LEU A 34 -13.08 1.13 -3.52
CA LEU A 34 -14.37 0.55 -3.12
C LEU A 34 -15.45 0.94 -4.13
N PHE A 35 -16.05 -0.05 -4.77
CA PHE A 35 -17.18 0.13 -5.68
C PHE A 35 -18.47 0.44 -4.91
N ASP A 36 -19.44 1.07 -5.61
CA ASP A 36 -20.74 1.40 -5.05
C ASP A 36 -21.58 0.17 -4.67
N ASP A 37 -21.29 -0.99 -5.30
CA ASP A 37 -21.93 -2.28 -5.01
C ASP A 37 -21.30 -3.02 -3.81
N GLY A 38 -20.29 -2.42 -3.16
CA GLY A 38 -19.62 -2.97 -1.99
C GLY A 38 -18.47 -3.92 -2.28
N ARG A 39 -18.08 -4.10 -3.55
CA ARG A 39 -16.85 -4.83 -3.89
C ARG A 39 -15.61 -3.96 -3.68
N VAL A 40 -14.50 -4.58 -3.32
CA VAL A 40 -13.17 -3.96 -3.27
C VAL A 40 -12.33 -4.47 -4.44
N LEU A 41 -11.55 -3.56 -5.03
CA LEU A 41 -10.58 -3.90 -6.06
C LEU A 41 -9.26 -4.29 -5.39
N LEU A 42 -8.72 -5.40 -5.82
CA LEU A 42 -7.46 -5.95 -5.34
C LEU A 42 -6.59 -6.34 -6.54
N GLU A 43 -5.34 -6.59 -6.25
CA GLU A 43 -4.38 -7.09 -7.23
C GLU A 43 -3.62 -8.30 -6.69
N ARG A 44 -3.16 -9.15 -7.61
CA ARG A 44 -2.26 -10.27 -7.32
C ARG A 44 -0.93 -9.97 -7.98
N GLN A 45 0.14 -9.94 -7.18
CA GLN A 45 1.47 -9.62 -7.65
C GLN A 45 2.51 -10.60 -7.09
N PHE A 46 3.42 -11.06 -7.95
CA PHE A 46 4.55 -11.88 -7.51
C PHE A 46 5.60 -11.01 -6.80
N ARG A 47 5.91 -11.35 -5.56
CA ARG A 47 6.93 -10.65 -4.74
C ARG A 47 8.20 -11.51 -4.64
N TYR A 48 9.21 -11.13 -5.39
CA TYR A 48 10.45 -11.89 -5.52
C TYR A 48 11.13 -12.27 -4.19
N PRO A 49 11.21 -11.41 -3.14
CA PRO A 49 11.82 -11.80 -1.87
C PRO A 49 11.14 -12.99 -1.21
N HIS A 50 9.83 -13.14 -1.40
CA HIS A 50 9.02 -14.23 -0.83
C HIS A 50 8.81 -15.41 -1.79
N ARG A 51 9.20 -15.27 -3.07
CA ARG A 51 9.04 -16.30 -4.12
C ARG A 51 7.61 -16.78 -4.29
N ARG A 52 6.63 -15.91 -4.04
CA ARG A 52 5.21 -16.22 -4.20
C ARG A 52 4.40 -14.97 -4.56
N GLU A 53 3.16 -15.20 -4.97
CA GLU A 53 2.17 -14.15 -5.16
C GLU A 53 1.55 -13.70 -3.83
N PHE A 54 1.21 -12.42 -3.78
CA PHE A 54 0.43 -11.81 -2.70
C PHE A 54 -0.81 -11.17 -3.29
N ILE A 55 -1.87 -11.13 -2.47
CA ILE A 55 -3.07 -10.35 -2.74
C ILE A 55 -2.92 -9.03 -1.99
N GLU A 56 -2.97 -7.94 -2.74
CA GLU A 56 -2.65 -6.62 -2.25
C GLU A 56 -3.70 -5.59 -2.72
N ILE A 57 -3.77 -4.45 -2.03
CA ILE A 57 -4.39 -3.24 -2.56
C ILE A 57 -3.39 -2.49 -3.44
N PRO A 58 -3.83 -1.72 -4.44
CA PRO A 58 -2.96 -0.86 -5.26
C PRO A 58 -2.10 0.05 -4.39
N ALA A 59 -0.82 0.17 -4.73
CA ALA A 59 0.13 0.93 -3.93
C ALA A 59 1.40 1.27 -4.70
N GLY A 60 1.92 2.47 -4.51
CA GLY A 60 3.17 2.88 -5.13
C GLY A 60 3.98 3.87 -4.33
N LYS A 61 5.22 4.07 -4.77
CA LYS A 61 6.17 5.00 -4.15
C LYS A 61 5.81 6.43 -4.51
N VAL A 62 6.07 7.33 -3.57
CA VAL A 62 5.95 8.77 -3.80
C VAL A 62 7.16 9.25 -4.59
N ASP A 63 6.92 9.85 -5.74
CA ASP A 63 7.96 10.49 -6.54
C ASP A 63 8.43 11.81 -5.91
N HIS A 64 9.66 12.21 -6.20
CA HIS A 64 10.24 13.42 -5.62
C HIS A 64 9.38 14.66 -5.89
N GLY A 65 8.85 15.25 -4.82
CA GLY A 65 8.00 16.45 -4.89
C GLY A 65 6.54 16.19 -5.27
N GLU A 66 6.14 14.94 -5.48
CA GLU A 66 4.75 14.58 -5.74
C GLU A 66 3.92 14.62 -4.44
N PRO A 67 2.73 15.24 -4.44
CA PRO A 67 1.82 15.13 -3.30
C PRO A 67 1.27 13.71 -3.17
N HIS A 68 1.16 13.17 -1.95
CA HIS A 68 0.71 11.79 -1.71
C HIS A 68 -0.64 11.45 -2.36
N LEU A 69 -1.62 12.37 -2.33
CA LEU A 69 -2.89 12.17 -3.04
C LEU A 69 -2.70 12.13 -4.57
N GLY A 70 -1.74 12.87 -5.10
CA GLY A 70 -1.36 12.82 -6.53
C GLY A 70 -0.85 11.44 -6.89
N THR A 71 0.13 10.94 -6.12
CA THR A 71 0.65 9.57 -6.24
C THR A 71 -0.47 8.54 -6.17
N ALA A 72 -1.37 8.63 -5.17
CA ALA A 72 -2.48 7.68 -5.02
C ALA A 72 -3.41 7.66 -6.25
N LYS A 73 -3.66 8.80 -6.87
CA LYS A 73 -4.48 8.88 -8.10
C LYS A 73 -3.77 8.28 -9.29
N ARG A 74 -2.47 8.56 -9.44
CA ARG A 74 -1.63 8.02 -10.51
C ARG A 74 -1.53 6.50 -10.41
N GLU A 75 -1.13 5.98 -9.27
CA GLU A 75 -0.96 4.54 -9.04
C GLU A 75 -2.26 3.75 -9.24
N LEU A 76 -3.39 4.25 -8.71
CA LEU A 76 -4.68 3.61 -8.93
C LEU A 76 -4.98 3.47 -10.43
N LEU A 77 -4.74 4.53 -11.22
CA LEU A 77 -4.99 4.51 -12.65
C LEU A 77 -4.00 3.60 -13.39
N GLU A 78 -2.71 3.70 -13.09
CA GLU A 78 -1.64 2.96 -13.77
C GLU A 78 -1.76 1.46 -13.54
N GLU A 79 -1.91 1.02 -12.29
CA GLU A 79 -1.97 -0.39 -11.92
C GLU A 79 -3.32 -1.04 -12.29
N THR A 80 -4.42 -0.33 -12.12
CA THR A 80 -5.76 -0.93 -12.21
C THR A 80 -6.59 -0.46 -13.40
N GLY A 81 -6.27 0.67 -13.99
CA GLY A 81 -7.09 1.32 -15.00
C GLY A 81 -8.30 2.07 -14.44
N TYR A 82 -8.45 2.20 -13.12
CA TYR A 82 -9.55 2.93 -12.51
C TYR A 82 -9.11 4.31 -12.02
N ALA A 83 -9.99 5.30 -12.23
CA ALA A 83 -9.94 6.59 -11.55
C ALA A 83 -11.05 6.67 -10.50
N ALA A 84 -10.91 7.56 -9.52
CA ALA A 84 -11.92 7.76 -8.48
C ALA A 84 -12.26 9.25 -8.31
N ALA A 85 -13.54 9.55 -8.06
CA ALA A 85 -14.01 10.92 -7.83
C ALA A 85 -13.94 11.32 -6.35
N GLU A 86 -14.05 10.36 -5.43
CA GLU A 86 -14.06 10.61 -3.98
C GLU A 86 -12.87 9.96 -3.30
N TRP A 87 -12.14 10.75 -2.51
CA TRP A 87 -10.93 10.33 -1.79
C TRP A 87 -11.01 10.68 -0.31
N THR A 88 -10.72 9.72 0.53
CA THR A 88 -10.62 9.92 1.98
C THR A 88 -9.27 9.41 2.45
N ARG A 89 -8.48 10.31 3.05
CA ARG A 89 -7.26 9.91 3.76
C ARG A 89 -7.64 9.14 5.02
N LEU A 90 -7.08 7.95 5.22
CA LEU A 90 -7.38 7.09 6.36
C LEU A 90 -6.37 7.31 7.49
N CYS A 91 -5.13 6.89 7.28
CA CYS A 91 -4.06 7.02 8.26
C CYS A 91 -2.68 6.88 7.58
N VAL A 92 -1.63 6.95 8.38
CA VAL A 92 -0.27 6.55 8.00
C VAL A 92 0.09 5.30 8.80
N ILE A 93 0.74 4.36 8.15
CA ILE A 93 1.34 3.19 8.79
C ILE A 93 2.85 3.16 8.54
N HIS A 94 3.59 2.53 9.44
CA HIS A 94 5.01 2.25 9.30
C HIS A 94 5.19 0.74 9.29
N THR A 95 5.83 0.19 8.27
CA THR A 95 5.86 -1.26 8.03
C THR A 95 6.90 -1.96 8.90
N ALA A 96 8.17 -1.66 8.71
CA ALA A 96 9.27 -2.35 9.39
C ALA A 96 10.15 -1.35 10.15
N ILE A 97 9.62 -0.73 11.20
CA ILE A 97 10.21 0.40 11.97
C ILE A 97 11.61 0.14 12.53
N ALA A 98 12.07 -1.10 12.54
CA ALA A 98 13.43 -1.44 12.97
C ALA A 98 14.45 -1.39 11.83
N TYR A 99 14.01 -1.37 10.57
CA TYR A 99 14.89 -1.53 9.40
C TYR A 99 14.71 -0.46 8.33
N THR A 100 13.64 0.34 8.38
CA THR A 100 13.36 1.37 7.38
C THR A 100 12.60 2.54 7.98
N ASP A 101 12.75 3.71 7.38
CA ASP A 101 11.94 4.90 7.68
C ASP A 101 10.69 4.97 6.79
N GLU A 102 10.31 3.89 6.11
CA GLU A 102 9.13 3.82 5.26
C GLU A 102 7.85 4.19 6.00
N ALA A 103 7.14 5.16 5.46
CA ALA A 103 5.78 5.52 5.85
C ALA A 103 4.85 5.34 4.65
N ILE A 104 3.73 4.65 4.86
CA ILE A 104 2.71 4.44 3.83
C ILE A 104 1.44 5.18 4.21
N GLU A 105 1.02 6.12 3.39
CA GLU A 105 -0.24 6.84 3.58
C GLU A 105 -1.39 6.08 2.92
N LEU A 106 -2.41 5.74 3.70
CA LEU A 106 -3.55 4.93 3.27
C LEU A 106 -4.72 5.82 2.86
N TYR A 107 -5.33 5.48 1.72
CA TYR A 107 -6.49 6.15 1.17
C TYR A 107 -7.66 5.20 0.91
N LEU A 108 -8.88 5.69 1.05
CA LEU A 108 -10.09 5.10 0.51
C LEU A 108 -10.49 5.87 -0.74
N ALA A 109 -10.71 5.16 -1.85
CA ALA A 109 -11.17 5.70 -3.11
C ALA A 109 -12.56 5.16 -3.45
N LYS A 110 -13.49 6.05 -3.80
CA LYS A 110 -14.87 5.71 -4.18
C LYS A 110 -15.28 6.40 -5.48
N LYS A 111 -16.45 6.03 -6.00
CA LYS A 111 -16.95 6.51 -7.29
C LYS A 111 -15.96 6.21 -8.39
N LEU A 112 -15.64 4.91 -8.48
CA LEU A 112 -14.66 4.40 -9.44
C LEU A 112 -15.22 4.47 -10.86
N THR A 113 -14.40 4.93 -11.80
CA THR A 113 -14.68 4.94 -13.23
C THR A 113 -13.54 4.26 -13.96
N LEU A 114 -13.88 3.40 -14.93
CA LEU A 114 -12.88 2.72 -15.74
C LEU A 114 -12.23 3.71 -16.71
N GLY A 115 -10.92 3.74 -16.71
CA GLY A 115 -10.07 4.49 -17.62
C GLY A 115 -9.12 3.56 -18.37
N GLU A 116 -7.99 4.06 -18.78
CA GLU A 116 -6.95 3.29 -19.49
C GLU A 116 -5.85 2.89 -18.52
N ARG A 117 -5.59 1.58 -18.41
CA ARG A 117 -4.51 1.01 -17.61
C ARG A 117 -3.16 1.17 -18.31
N LYS A 118 -2.13 1.52 -17.53
CA LYS A 118 -0.79 1.70 -18.07
C LYS A 118 0.25 1.26 -17.04
N LEU A 119 0.57 -0.03 -17.05
CA LEU A 119 1.60 -0.60 -16.17
C LEU A 119 3.01 -0.11 -16.55
N ASP A 120 3.85 0.00 -15.56
CA ASP A 120 5.27 0.22 -15.75
C ASP A 120 5.95 -1.00 -16.39
N ALA A 121 7.07 -0.76 -17.07
CA ALA A 121 7.82 -1.81 -17.73
C ALA A 121 8.34 -2.84 -16.72
N GLY A 122 7.91 -4.09 -16.87
CA GLY A 122 8.31 -5.19 -15.98
C GLY A 122 7.34 -5.42 -14.81
N GLU A 123 6.26 -4.67 -14.70
CA GLU A 123 5.19 -4.95 -13.76
C GLU A 123 4.20 -5.97 -14.34
N PHE A 124 3.96 -7.02 -13.58
CA PHE A 124 3.01 -8.07 -13.91
C PHE A 124 2.08 -8.24 -12.70
N LEU A 125 0.86 -7.76 -12.85
CA LEU A 125 -0.16 -7.91 -11.81
C LEU A 125 -1.53 -8.22 -12.42
N GLU A 126 -2.29 -9.06 -11.74
CA GLU A 126 -3.67 -9.39 -12.05
C GLU A 126 -4.59 -8.56 -11.18
N VAL A 127 -5.48 -7.81 -11.81
CA VAL A 127 -6.50 -7.00 -11.11
C VAL A 127 -7.81 -7.75 -11.07
N PHE A 128 -8.42 -7.84 -9.89
CA PHE A 128 -9.72 -8.48 -9.69
C PHE A 128 -10.52 -7.75 -8.60
N SER A 129 -11.79 -8.07 -8.51
CA SER A 129 -12.64 -7.52 -7.43
C SER A 129 -13.48 -8.61 -6.80
N LEU A 130 -13.74 -8.46 -5.50
CA LEU A 130 -14.59 -9.37 -4.73
C LEU A 130 -15.37 -8.58 -3.65
N PRO A 131 -16.41 -9.16 -3.05
CA PRO A 131 -17.11 -8.52 -1.94
C PRO A 131 -16.13 -8.12 -0.83
N PHE A 132 -16.31 -6.90 -0.28
CA PHE A 132 -15.40 -6.37 0.73
C PHE A 132 -15.30 -7.29 1.97
N GLU A 133 -16.41 -7.88 2.40
CA GLU A 133 -16.44 -8.80 3.55
C GLU A 133 -15.62 -10.07 3.26
N GLU A 134 -15.64 -10.56 2.02
CA GLU A 134 -14.81 -11.69 1.60
C GLU A 134 -13.31 -11.35 1.70
N ALA A 135 -12.90 -10.14 1.31
CA ALA A 135 -11.53 -9.69 1.48
C ALA A 135 -11.11 -9.68 2.97
N VAL A 136 -12.00 -9.25 3.86
CA VAL A 136 -11.76 -9.28 5.31
C VAL A 136 -11.69 -10.72 5.81
N ASP A 137 -12.53 -11.62 5.33
CA ASP A 137 -12.46 -13.05 5.68
C ASP A 137 -11.13 -13.68 5.20
N MET A 138 -10.64 -13.31 4.02
CA MET A 138 -9.34 -13.75 3.52
C MET A 138 -8.16 -13.33 4.42
N ILE A 139 -8.27 -12.22 5.17
CA ILE A 139 -7.29 -11.86 6.20
C ILE A 139 -7.30 -12.90 7.33
N ARG A 140 -8.49 -13.23 7.84
CA ARG A 140 -8.65 -14.23 8.92
C ARG A 140 -8.17 -15.63 8.50
N GLU A 141 -8.33 -15.97 7.23
CA GLU A 141 -7.89 -17.23 6.65
C GLU A 141 -6.38 -17.26 6.31
N GLY A 142 -5.67 -16.14 6.47
CA GLY A 142 -4.24 -16.03 6.13
C GLY A 142 -3.94 -16.02 4.63
N LYS A 143 -4.93 -15.76 3.79
CA LYS A 143 -4.78 -15.59 2.34
C LYS A 143 -4.26 -14.20 1.98
N ILE A 144 -4.71 -13.16 2.72
CA ILE A 144 -4.19 -11.79 2.66
C ILE A 144 -3.29 -11.59 3.88
N THR A 145 -1.99 -11.38 3.64
CA THR A 145 -0.97 -11.26 4.69
C THR A 145 -0.09 -10.02 4.54
N ASP A 146 -0.26 -9.26 3.46
CA ASP A 146 0.46 -8.01 3.25
C ASP A 146 0.01 -6.94 4.26
N ALA A 147 0.97 -6.34 4.97
CA ALA A 147 0.69 -5.47 6.11
C ALA A 147 -0.13 -4.22 5.75
N LYS A 148 0.14 -3.57 4.60
CA LYS A 148 -0.61 -2.39 4.15
C LYS A 148 -2.05 -2.75 3.82
N THR A 149 -2.26 -3.88 3.14
CA THR A 149 -3.59 -4.38 2.76
C THR A 149 -4.42 -4.77 3.98
N VAL A 150 -3.84 -5.56 4.88
CA VAL A 150 -4.49 -5.93 6.16
C VAL A 150 -4.90 -4.69 6.94
N SER A 151 -3.97 -3.75 7.13
CA SER A 151 -4.23 -2.53 7.91
C SER A 151 -5.33 -1.68 7.28
N ALA A 152 -5.29 -1.47 5.96
CA ALA A 152 -6.24 -0.63 5.25
C ALA A 152 -7.65 -1.23 5.23
N LEU A 153 -7.78 -2.53 4.93
CA LEU A 153 -9.08 -3.21 4.92
C LEU A 153 -9.73 -3.21 6.30
N LEU A 154 -8.97 -3.53 7.36
CA LEU A 154 -9.51 -3.51 8.74
C LEU A 154 -9.85 -2.09 9.20
N TRP A 155 -9.10 -1.06 8.75
CA TRP A 155 -9.46 0.32 9.01
C TRP A 155 -10.80 0.70 8.37
N VAL A 156 -10.99 0.35 7.09
CA VAL A 156 -12.26 0.62 6.38
C VAL A 156 -13.41 -0.15 7.03
N GLU A 157 -13.23 -1.42 7.36
CA GLU A 157 -14.23 -2.21 8.08
C GLU A 157 -14.65 -1.54 9.39
N ARG A 158 -13.68 -1.15 10.21
CA ARG A 158 -13.94 -0.64 11.56
C ARG A 158 -14.51 0.77 11.59
N TRP A 159 -13.98 1.67 10.76
CA TRP A 159 -14.21 3.11 10.90
C TRP A 159 -15.10 3.71 9.82
N VAL A 160 -15.24 3.06 8.68
CA VAL A 160 -16.01 3.59 7.55
C VAL A 160 -17.33 2.86 7.37
N LYS A 161 -17.32 1.52 7.36
CA LYS A 161 -18.54 0.72 7.11
C LYS A 161 -19.49 0.61 8.31
N ARG A 162 -19.02 0.88 9.51
CA ARG A 162 -19.86 0.87 10.73
C ARG A 162 -20.54 2.20 11.06
N ARG A 163 -20.37 3.22 10.21
CA ARG A 163 -21.13 4.47 10.25
C ARG A 163 -22.30 4.41 9.27
#